data_2a9f0f78815633ba53f44b4326032b9c
#
_entry.id   2a9f0f78815633ba53f44b4326032b9c
#
_cell.length_a   1.000
_cell.length_b   1.000
_cell.length_c   1.000
_cell.angle_alpha   90.00
_cell.angle_beta   90.00
_cell.angle_gamma   90.00
#
_symmetry.space_group_name_H-M   'P 1'
#
loop_
_entity.id
_entity.type
_entity.pdbx_description
1 polymer ?
#
loop_
_entity_poly.entity_id
_entity_poly.type
_entity_poly.pdbx_seq_one_letter_code
_entity_poly.pdbx_strand_id
1 'polypeptide(L)'
;TNTIDVYPGKDFGDDDPQYQQALKYDDLIAIQKQPWVASATPAVSQNLRLRYNNVDVAASANGVSGDYFNVYGMTFSEGNTFNQEQLNGRAQVVVLDSNTRRQLFPHKADVVGEVILVGNMPAGVIGVAEEKQSMFGSSKVLRVWLPYSTMSGRVMGQSWLNSITVRVKEGFDSAEAEQQLTRLLSLRHGKKDFFTWNMDGVLKTVEKTTRTLQLVLTLVAVISLVVGGIGVMNIMLVSVTERTREIGIRMAVGARASDVLQQFLIEAVLVCLVGGALGITLSLLIAFTLQLFLPGWEIGFSPLALLLAFLCSTVTGILFGWLPARNAARLDPVDALARE
;
A
#
# COMPACT_ATOMS: atom_id res chain seq x y z
N THR A 1 -7.90 -4.44 -6.53
CA THR A 1 -8.48 -4.56 -7.87
C THR A 1 -7.95 -5.83 -8.51
N ASN A 2 -8.85 -6.75 -8.80
CA ASN A 2 -8.55 -8.07 -9.35
C ASN A 2 -8.32 -7.95 -10.87
N THR A 3 -7.19 -7.34 -11.27
CA THR A 3 -6.85 -7.05 -12.67
C THR A 3 -5.58 -7.78 -13.08
N ILE A 4 -5.60 -8.29 -14.32
CA ILE A 4 -4.47 -8.93 -14.99
C ILE A 4 -4.23 -8.15 -16.27
N ASP A 5 -3.02 -7.60 -16.41
CA ASP A 5 -2.58 -6.95 -17.63
C ASP A 5 -1.80 -7.93 -18.50
N VAL A 6 -2.05 -7.89 -19.79
CA VAL A 6 -1.37 -8.71 -20.81
C VAL A 6 -0.61 -7.77 -21.72
N TYR A 7 0.67 -8.02 -21.89
CA TYR A 7 1.56 -7.26 -22.75
C TYR A 7 2.20 -8.18 -23.80
N PRO A 8 2.54 -7.66 -24.99
CA PRO A 8 3.33 -8.40 -25.95
C PRO A 8 4.77 -8.53 -25.47
N GLY A 9 5.45 -9.64 -25.78
CA GLY A 9 6.83 -9.91 -25.36
C GLY A 9 6.96 -11.13 -24.47
N LYS A 10 8.18 -11.54 -24.18
CA LYS A 10 8.45 -12.67 -23.28
C LYS A 10 8.47 -12.26 -21.80
N ASP A 11 9.02 -11.09 -21.54
CA ASP A 11 9.21 -10.52 -20.20
C ASP A 11 9.02 -9.01 -20.22
N PHE A 12 9.00 -8.41 -19.02
CA PHE A 12 8.89 -6.97 -18.84
C PHE A 12 10.10 -6.24 -19.45
N GLY A 13 9.84 -5.33 -20.40
CA GLY A 13 10.89 -4.58 -21.12
C GLY A 13 11.45 -5.28 -22.36
N ASP A 14 10.83 -6.37 -22.81
CA ASP A 14 11.16 -6.99 -24.09
C ASP A 14 10.55 -6.17 -25.24
N ASP A 15 11.33 -5.27 -25.82
CA ASP A 15 10.94 -4.40 -26.94
C ASP A 15 11.21 -5.03 -28.32
N ASP A 16 11.37 -6.35 -28.42
CA ASP A 16 11.64 -7.02 -29.68
C ASP A 16 10.47 -6.79 -30.68
N PRO A 17 10.76 -6.19 -31.85
CA PRO A 17 9.73 -5.86 -32.85
C PRO A 17 8.87 -7.05 -33.31
N GLN A 18 9.38 -8.27 -33.20
CA GLN A 18 8.64 -9.47 -33.58
C GLN A 18 7.45 -9.76 -32.69
N TYR A 19 7.43 -9.25 -31.45
CA TYR A 19 6.35 -9.46 -30.48
C TYR A 19 5.34 -8.31 -30.44
N GLN A 20 5.69 -7.13 -30.99
CA GLN A 20 4.81 -5.95 -30.94
C GLN A 20 3.42 -6.19 -31.54
N GLN A 21 3.32 -7.11 -32.50
CA GLN A 21 2.06 -7.47 -33.17
C GLN A 21 1.38 -8.72 -32.61
N ALA A 22 1.82 -9.21 -31.45
CA ALA A 22 1.31 -10.45 -30.85
C ALA A 22 -0.16 -10.36 -30.46
N LEU A 23 -0.57 -9.23 -29.85
CA LEU A 23 -1.92 -9.05 -29.34
C LEU A 23 -2.83 -8.40 -30.39
N LYS A 24 -3.96 -9.06 -30.67
CA LYS A 24 -4.95 -8.60 -31.66
C LYS A 24 -6.32 -8.41 -31.03
N TYR A 25 -7.19 -7.71 -31.73
CA TYR A 25 -8.56 -7.50 -31.28
C TYR A 25 -9.36 -8.81 -31.11
N ASP A 26 -9.07 -9.82 -31.94
CA ASP A 26 -9.70 -11.14 -31.81
C ASP A 26 -9.35 -11.86 -30.51
N ASP A 27 -8.19 -11.55 -29.93
CA ASP A 27 -7.79 -12.08 -28.62
C ASP A 27 -8.60 -11.44 -27.50
N LEU A 28 -8.84 -10.12 -27.59
CA LEU A 28 -9.75 -9.42 -26.69
C LEU A 28 -11.14 -10.04 -26.70
N ILE A 29 -11.72 -10.31 -27.89
CA ILE A 29 -13.04 -10.94 -28.01
C ILE A 29 -13.06 -12.34 -27.40
N ALA A 30 -11.99 -13.12 -27.60
CA ALA A 30 -11.88 -14.46 -27.02
C ALA A 30 -11.78 -14.43 -25.49
N ILE A 31 -11.07 -13.45 -24.93
CA ILE A 31 -10.95 -13.22 -23.48
C ILE A 31 -12.30 -12.81 -22.89
N GLN A 32 -13.01 -11.86 -23.51
CA GLN A 32 -14.31 -11.38 -23.03
C GLN A 32 -15.37 -12.48 -22.91
N LYS A 33 -15.25 -13.55 -23.70
CA LYS A 33 -16.18 -14.71 -23.67
C LYS A 33 -15.92 -15.67 -22.52
N GLN A 34 -14.84 -15.48 -21.76
CA GLN A 34 -14.52 -16.39 -20.65
C GLN A 34 -15.40 -16.16 -19.42
N PRO A 35 -15.84 -17.20 -18.72
CA PRO A 35 -16.81 -17.11 -17.62
C PRO A 35 -16.24 -16.34 -16.40
N TRP A 36 -14.93 -16.37 -16.21
CA TRP A 36 -14.22 -15.69 -15.11
C TRP A 36 -13.90 -14.22 -15.39
N VAL A 37 -14.13 -13.73 -16.61
CA VAL A 37 -13.90 -12.33 -16.99
C VAL A 37 -15.09 -11.47 -16.64
N ALA A 38 -14.90 -10.43 -15.86
CA ALA A 38 -15.90 -9.39 -15.59
C ALA A 38 -15.92 -8.37 -16.73
N SER A 39 -14.76 -7.91 -17.15
CA SER A 39 -14.59 -7.01 -18.30
C SER A 39 -13.15 -7.13 -18.81
N ALA A 40 -12.94 -6.83 -20.08
CA ALA A 40 -11.62 -6.71 -20.66
C ALA A 40 -11.57 -5.48 -21.57
N THR A 41 -10.53 -4.68 -21.42
CA THR A 41 -10.32 -3.45 -22.17
C THR A 41 -8.99 -3.52 -22.92
N PRO A 42 -8.98 -3.16 -24.23
CA PRO A 42 -7.74 -3.01 -24.95
C PRO A 42 -7.09 -1.68 -24.58
N ALA A 43 -5.79 -1.61 -24.68
CA ALA A 43 -5.08 -0.35 -24.64
C ALA A 43 -4.10 -0.25 -25.81
N VAL A 44 -4.11 0.92 -26.43
CA VAL A 44 -3.18 1.33 -27.50
C VAL A 44 -2.64 2.68 -27.07
N SER A 45 -1.34 2.84 -26.93
CA SER A 45 -0.77 4.08 -26.41
C SER A 45 0.34 4.62 -27.29
N GLN A 46 0.39 5.93 -27.40
CA GLN A 46 1.45 6.65 -28.08
C GLN A 46 1.65 8.02 -27.44
N ASN A 47 2.89 8.49 -27.36
CA ASN A 47 3.16 9.85 -26.93
C ASN A 47 2.90 10.81 -28.10
N LEU A 48 1.99 11.75 -27.90
CA LEU A 48 1.56 12.72 -28.90
C LEU A 48 1.63 14.14 -28.32
N ARG A 49 1.66 15.12 -29.21
CA ARG A 49 1.51 16.52 -28.83
C ARG A 49 0.04 16.90 -28.84
N LEU A 50 -0.38 17.55 -27.78
CA LEU A 50 -1.72 18.12 -27.64
C LEU A 50 -1.60 19.62 -27.83
N ARG A 51 -2.48 20.17 -28.65
CA ARG A 51 -2.52 21.63 -28.90
C ARG A 51 -3.91 22.19 -28.67
N TYR A 52 -3.95 23.29 -27.96
CA TYR A 52 -5.13 24.14 -27.79
C TYR A 52 -4.71 25.59 -27.82
N ASN A 53 -5.19 26.34 -28.80
CA ASN A 53 -4.74 27.73 -29.08
C ASN A 53 -3.19 27.81 -29.13
N ASN A 54 -2.59 28.57 -28.22
CA ASN A 54 -1.13 28.77 -28.13
C ASN A 54 -0.43 27.80 -27.17
N VAL A 55 -1.17 26.85 -26.56
CA VAL A 55 -0.62 25.86 -25.65
C VAL A 55 -0.32 24.57 -26.39
N ASP A 56 0.91 24.10 -26.29
CA ASP A 56 1.40 22.86 -26.89
C ASP A 56 2.12 22.03 -25.82
N VAL A 57 1.60 20.83 -25.50
CA VAL A 57 2.13 19.94 -24.47
C VAL A 57 2.27 18.52 -24.99
N ALA A 58 3.31 17.81 -24.56
CA ALA A 58 3.46 16.39 -24.82
C ALA A 58 2.68 15.58 -23.79
N ALA A 59 1.87 14.64 -24.26
CA ALA A 59 1.07 13.78 -23.40
C ALA A 59 1.03 12.35 -23.95
N SER A 60 0.77 11.38 -23.07
CA SER A 60 0.46 10.01 -23.45
C SER A 60 -1.00 9.92 -23.87
N ALA A 61 -1.23 9.65 -25.15
CA ALA A 61 -2.54 9.39 -25.72
C ALA A 61 -2.83 7.88 -25.66
N ASN A 62 -3.91 7.51 -24.98
CA ASN A 62 -4.29 6.11 -24.74
C ASN A 62 -5.63 5.83 -25.41
N GLY A 63 -5.62 4.89 -26.36
CA GLY A 63 -6.84 4.36 -26.97
C GLY A 63 -7.40 3.23 -26.11
N VAL A 64 -8.60 3.41 -25.56
CA VAL A 64 -9.20 2.48 -24.60
C VAL A 64 -10.68 2.25 -24.90
N SER A 65 -11.31 1.29 -24.23
CA SER A 65 -12.77 1.13 -24.26
C SER A 65 -13.45 1.98 -23.18
N GLY A 66 -14.78 2.11 -23.23
CA GLY A 66 -15.54 2.83 -22.21
C GLY A 66 -15.43 2.23 -20.81
N ASP A 67 -15.24 0.92 -20.72
CA ASP A 67 -15.09 0.19 -19.45
C ASP A 67 -13.75 0.45 -18.75
N TYR A 68 -12.77 0.99 -19.45
CA TYR A 68 -11.44 1.28 -18.91
C TYR A 68 -11.50 2.07 -17.60
N PHE A 69 -12.29 3.14 -17.56
CA PHE A 69 -12.40 4.00 -16.39
C PHE A 69 -12.98 3.27 -15.18
N ASN A 70 -13.95 2.39 -15.41
CA ASN A 70 -14.53 1.53 -14.37
C ASN A 70 -13.52 0.48 -13.87
N VAL A 71 -12.74 -0.11 -14.78
CA VAL A 71 -11.70 -1.11 -14.46
C VAL A 71 -10.65 -0.51 -13.55
N TYR A 72 -10.21 0.73 -13.83
CA TYR A 72 -9.22 1.44 -13.02
C TYR A 72 -9.81 2.24 -11.87
N GLY A 73 -11.15 2.25 -11.71
CA GLY A 73 -11.84 2.96 -10.64
C GLY A 73 -11.67 4.46 -10.70
N MET A 74 -11.55 5.01 -11.91
CA MET A 74 -11.45 6.45 -12.15
C MET A 74 -12.82 7.11 -11.99
N THR A 75 -12.82 8.34 -11.50
CA THR A 75 -14.00 9.19 -11.39
C THR A 75 -13.91 10.35 -12.38
N PHE A 76 -15.07 10.92 -12.73
CA PHE A 76 -15.13 12.07 -13.63
C PHE A 76 -15.45 13.32 -12.83
N SER A 77 -14.61 14.36 -12.97
CA SER A 77 -14.91 15.68 -12.42
C SER A 77 -15.81 16.51 -13.33
N GLU A 78 -15.70 16.31 -14.65
CA GLU A 78 -16.52 16.96 -15.67
C GLU A 78 -16.88 15.94 -16.75
N GLY A 79 -18.10 15.97 -17.27
CA GLY A 79 -18.55 15.13 -18.37
C GLY A 79 -18.63 13.63 -18.08
N ASN A 80 -18.44 12.81 -19.09
CA ASN A 80 -18.59 11.35 -19.03
C ASN A 80 -17.56 10.63 -19.91
N THR A 81 -17.54 9.29 -19.81
CA THR A 81 -16.81 8.42 -20.73
C THR A 81 -17.48 8.32 -22.11
N PHE A 82 -16.80 7.76 -23.09
CA PHE A 82 -17.37 7.50 -24.41
C PHE A 82 -18.32 6.30 -24.40
N ASN A 83 -19.39 6.42 -25.21
CA ASN A 83 -20.39 5.38 -25.38
C ASN A 83 -20.00 4.38 -26.50
N GLN A 84 -20.77 3.31 -26.64
CA GLN A 84 -20.53 2.27 -27.64
C GLN A 84 -20.63 2.76 -29.09
N GLU A 85 -21.50 3.75 -29.38
CA GLU A 85 -21.61 4.34 -30.71
C GLU A 85 -20.35 5.12 -31.07
N GLN A 86 -19.79 5.88 -30.13
CA GLN A 86 -18.53 6.62 -30.30
C GLN A 86 -17.34 5.68 -30.49
N LEU A 87 -17.32 4.53 -29.81
CA LEU A 87 -16.34 3.48 -30.01
C LEU A 87 -16.44 2.89 -31.41
N ASN A 88 -17.63 2.47 -31.83
CA ASN A 88 -17.86 1.82 -33.13
C ASN A 88 -17.70 2.81 -34.31
N GLY A 89 -18.14 4.04 -34.12
CA GLY A 89 -18.09 5.11 -35.13
C GLY A 89 -16.73 5.78 -35.28
N ARG A 90 -15.69 5.35 -34.53
CA ARG A 90 -14.38 6.01 -34.50
C ARG A 90 -14.50 7.51 -34.27
N ALA A 91 -15.30 7.89 -33.28
CA ALA A 91 -15.59 9.28 -32.96
C ALA A 91 -14.31 10.03 -32.52
N GLN A 92 -14.19 11.27 -32.98
CA GLN A 92 -13.07 12.15 -32.61
C GLN A 92 -13.37 12.85 -31.29
N VAL A 93 -13.39 12.05 -30.21
CA VAL A 93 -13.65 12.50 -28.83
C VAL A 93 -12.49 12.14 -27.94
N VAL A 94 -12.29 12.94 -26.90
CA VAL A 94 -11.18 12.77 -25.95
C VAL A 94 -11.64 13.04 -24.52
N VAL A 95 -11.14 12.24 -23.61
CA VAL A 95 -11.22 12.45 -22.16
C VAL A 95 -9.84 12.91 -21.69
N LEU A 96 -9.79 13.96 -20.90
CA LEU A 96 -8.55 14.51 -20.36
C LEU A 96 -8.29 14.00 -18.95
N ASP A 97 -7.03 13.86 -18.59
CA ASP A 97 -6.59 13.79 -17.20
C ASP A 97 -6.66 15.17 -16.53
N SER A 98 -6.90 15.23 -15.23
CA SER A 98 -6.98 16.49 -14.48
C SER A 98 -5.70 17.34 -14.55
N ASN A 99 -4.51 16.71 -14.69
CA ASN A 99 -3.27 17.44 -14.92
C ASN A 99 -3.20 18.05 -16.32
N THR A 100 -3.59 17.27 -17.33
CA THR A 100 -3.67 17.71 -18.72
C THR A 100 -4.67 18.85 -18.89
N ARG A 101 -5.84 18.74 -18.24
CA ARG A 101 -6.85 19.80 -18.21
C ARG A 101 -6.27 21.10 -17.65
N ARG A 102 -5.55 21.05 -16.52
CA ARG A 102 -4.94 22.25 -15.90
C ARG A 102 -3.90 22.91 -16.79
N GLN A 103 -3.14 22.14 -17.56
CA GLN A 103 -2.10 22.70 -18.44
C GLN A 103 -2.66 23.26 -19.75
N LEU A 104 -3.65 22.59 -20.35
CA LEU A 104 -4.26 23.07 -21.60
C LEU A 104 -5.26 24.21 -21.37
N PHE A 105 -5.95 24.23 -20.25
CA PHE A 105 -7.02 25.16 -19.95
C PHE A 105 -6.86 25.86 -18.58
N PRO A 106 -5.77 26.63 -18.37
CA PRO A 106 -5.44 27.18 -17.05
C PRO A 106 -6.48 28.18 -16.53
N HIS A 107 -7.27 28.82 -17.41
CA HIS A 107 -8.23 29.87 -17.05
C HIS A 107 -9.68 29.55 -17.39
N LYS A 108 -9.99 28.31 -17.77
CA LYS A 108 -11.33 27.93 -18.21
C LYS A 108 -12.02 27.04 -17.18
N ALA A 109 -13.26 27.40 -16.80
CA ALA A 109 -14.01 26.69 -15.78
C ALA A 109 -14.58 25.37 -16.34
N ASP A 110 -15.15 25.37 -17.52
CA ASP A 110 -15.73 24.22 -18.21
C ASP A 110 -14.98 23.94 -19.51
N VAL A 111 -14.54 22.70 -19.70
CA VAL A 111 -13.76 22.29 -20.85
C VAL A 111 -14.50 21.30 -21.74
N VAL A 112 -15.64 20.79 -21.30
CA VAL A 112 -16.47 19.87 -22.10
C VAL A 112 -17.05 20.59 -23.30
N GLY A 113 -16.89 19.98 -24.48
CA GLY A 113 -17.30 20.57 -25.76
C GLY A 113 -16.21 21.35 -26.49
N GLU A 114 -15.06 21.62 -25.85
CA GLU A 114 -13.91 22.24 -26.52
C GLU A 114 -13.23 21.25 -27.47
N VAL A 115 -12.62 21.78 -28.54
CA VAL A 115 -11.87 20.97 -29.50
C VAL A 115 -10.38 21.21 -29.31
N ILE A 116 -9.65 20.13 -29.13
CA ILE A 116 -8.18 20.13 -29.08
C ILE A 116 -7.59 19.34 -30.25
N LEU A 117 -6.36 19.61 -30.61
CA LEU A 117 -5.61 18.79 -31.54
C LEU A 117 -4.83 17.73 -30.78
N VAL A 118 -5.10 16.46 -31.06
CA VAL A 118 -4.34 15.31 -30.57
C VAL A 118 -3.44 14.83 -31.73
N GLY A 119 -2.16 15.19 -31.67
CA GLY A 119 -1.30 15.13 -32.85
C GLY A 119 -1.82 16.01 -33.94
N ASN A 120 -2.29 15.41 -35.04
CA ASN A 120 -2.88 16.13 -36.21
C ASN A 120 -4.42 15.97 -36.28
N MET A 121 -5.03 15.28 -35.29
CA MET A 121 -6.45 14.98 -35.30
C MET A 121 -7.21 15.91 -34.35
N PRO A 122 -8.24 16.65 -34.84
CA PRO A 122 -9.13 17.38 -33.97
C PRO A 122 -10.00 16.41 -33.17
N ALA A 123 -10.11 16.63 -31.85
CA ALA A 123 -10.92 15.82 -30.97
C ALA A 123 -11.69 16.70 -29.98
N GLY A 124 -13.01 16.45 -29.83
CA GLY A 124 -13.88 17.13 -28.89
C GLY A 124 -13.70 16.58 -27.49
N VAL A 125 -13.47 17.45 -26.50
CA VAL A 125 -13.39 17.06 -25.08
C VAL A 125 -14.78 16.69 -24.58
N ILE A 126 -14.96 15.48 -24.07
CA ILE A 126 -16.24 14.98 -23.54
C ILE A 126 -16.23 14.76 -22.03
N GLY A 127 -15.06 14.76 -21.41
CA GLY A 127 -14.94 14.60 -19.96
C GLY A 127 -13.53 14.81 -19.45
N VAL A 128 -13.44 14.97 -18.13
CA VAL A 128 -12.20 15.03 -17.39
C VAL A 128 -12.23 13.94 -16.33
N ALA A 129 -11.27 13.01 -16.41
CA ALA A 129 -11.14 11.90 -15.47
C ALA A 129 -10.10 12.22 -14.40
N GLU A 130 -10.38 11.81 -13.17
CA GLU A 130 -9.47 11.87 -12.04
C GLU A 130 -9.05 10.46 -11.65
N GLU A 131 -7.73 10.24 -11.64
CA GLU A 131 -7.15 9.01 -11.13
C GLU A 131 -7.15 9.06 -9.60
N LYS A 132 -7.61 7.98 -8.94
CA LYS A 132 -7.45 7.87 -7.49
C LYS A 132 -5.97 7.93 -7.13
N GLN A 133 -5.62 8.75 -6.13
CA GLN A 133 -4.25 8.91 -5.67
C GLN A 133 -3.58 7.55 -5.48
N SER A 134 -2.52 7.32 -6.25
CA SER A 134 -1.68 6.13 -6.11
C SER A 134 -0.90 6.21 -4.80
N MET A 135 -0.66 5.07 -4.14
CA MET A 135 0.22 4.96 -2.95
C MET A 135 1.63 5.52 -3.18
N PHE A 136 2.04 5.71 -4.44
CA PHE A 136 3.36 6.22 -4.84
C PHE A 136 3.37 7.70 -5.27
N GLY A 137 2.32 8.45 -4.93
CA GLY A 137 2.19 9.87 -5.26
C GLY A 137 1.46 10.14 -6.58
N SER A 138 1.11 11.40 -6.84
CA SER A 138 0.47 11.81 -8.08
C SER A 138 1.47 11.78 -9.24
N SER A 139 1.17 11.02 -10.28
CA SER A 139 1.94 11.07 -11.53
C SER A 139 1.80 12.45 -12.17
N LYS A 140 2.93 13.09 -12.46
CA LYS A 140 2.96 14.36 -13.22
C LYS A 140 2.84 14.14 -14.74
N VAL A 141 2.66 12.89 -15.17
CA VAL A 141 2.54 12.54 -16.59
C VAL A 141 1.19 13.03 -17.10
N LEU A 142 1.21 13.75 -18.21
CA LEU A 142 0.01 14.22 -18.89
C LEU A 142 -0.59 13.07 -19.70
N ARG A 143 -1.88 12.80 -19.52
CA ARG A 143 -2.59 11.70 -20.19
C ARG A 143 -3.89 12.18 -20.82
N VAL A 144 -4.22 11.54 -21.93
CA VAL A 144 -5.55 11.65 -22.54
C VAL A 144 -6.02 10.28 -22.99
N TRP A 145 -7.32 10.10 -23.02
CA TRP A 145 -7.96 8.86 -23.46
C TRP A 145 -8.87 9.11 -24.64
N LEU A 146 -8.74 8.27 -25.65
CA LEU A 146 -9.56 8.26 -26.86
C LEU A 146 -10.22 6.90 -27.03
N PRO A 147 -11.29 6.76 -27.82
CA PRO A 147 -11.75 5.46 -28.26
C PRO A 147 -10.61 4.68 -28.94
N TYR A 148 -10.39 3.43 -28.52
CA TYR A 148 -9.29 2.61 -29.09
C TYR A 148 -9.40 2.48 -30.61
N SER A 149 -10.61 2.43 -31.14
CA SER A 149 -10.89 2.36 -32.59
C SER A 149 -10.46 3.63 -33.33
N THR A 150 -10.59 4.79 -32.69
CA THR A 150 -10.11 6.08 -33.21
C THR A 150 -8.58 6.12 -33.16
N MET A 151 -8.01 5.73 -32.03
CA MET A 151 -6.55 5.72 -31.85
C MET A 151 -5.87 4.79 -32.83
N SER A 152 -6.32 3.52 -32.93
CA SER A 152 -5.77 2.53 -33.88
C SER A 152 -5.97 2.93 -35.34
N GLY A 153 -7.19 3.35 -35.71
CA GLY A 153 -7.52 3.55 -37.12
C GLY A 153 -7.15 4.91 -37.68
N ARG A 154 -7.25 6.01 -36.88
CA ARG A 154 -7.03 7.38 -37.37
C ARG A 154 -5.69 7.98 -36.95
N VAL A 155 -5.18 7.60 -35.80
CA VAL A 155 -3.95 8.17 -35.23
C VAL A 155 -2.74 7.30 -35.57
N MET A 156 -2.80 6.01 -35.30
CA MET A 156 -1.65 5.11 -35.45
C MET A 156 -1.64 4.29 -36.73
N GLY A 157 -2.79 4.03 -37.34
CA GLY A 157 -2.89 3.18 -38.54
C GLY A 157 -2.48 1.72 -38.31
N GLN A 158 -2.58 1.21 -37.06
CA GLN A 158 -2.16 -0.15 -36.67
C GLN A 158 -3.37 -1.02 -36.28
N SER A 159 -3.20 -2.36 -36.43
CA SER A 159 -4.24 -3.35 -36.11
C SER A 159 -3.96 -4.18 -34.85
N TRP A 160 -2.83 -3.94 -34.20
CA TRP A 160 -2.43 -4.65 -32.98
C TRP A 160 -2.62 -3.78 -31.72
N LEU A 161 -2.70 -4.43 -30.57
CA LEU A 161 -2.89 -3.82 -29.25
C LEU A 161 -1.56 -3.77 -28.50
N ASN A 162 -1.34 -2.70 -27.74
CA ASN A 162 -0.18 -2.58 -26.85
C ASN A 162 -0.36 -3.37 -25.57
N SER A 163 -1.61 -3.48 -25.09
CA SER A 163 -1.96 -4.33 -23.95
C SER A 163 -3.44 -4.65 -23.92
N ILE A 164 -3.79 -5.65 -23.12
CA ILE A 164 -5.17 -5.99 -22.77
C ILE A 164 -5.24 -6.06 -21.25
N THR A 165 -6.08 -5.24 -20.63
CA THR A 165 -6.36 -5.31 -19.20
C THR A 165 -7.64 -6.10 -18.97
N VAL A 166 -7.54 -7.14 -18.18
CA VAL A 166 -8.63 -8.06 -17.85
C VAL A 166 -8.99 -7.89 -16.38
N ARG A 167 -10.25 -7.59 -16.10
CA ARG A 167 -10.79 -7.61 -14.74
C ARG A 167 -11.42 -8.97 -14.49
N VAL A 168 -10.97 -9.64 -13.45
CA VAL A 168 -11.49 -10.94 -13.00
C VAL A 168 -12.77 -10.72 -12.18
N LYS A 169 -13.78 -11.57 -12.35
CA LYS A 169 -15.01 -11.53 -11.55
C LYS A 169 -14.71 -11.81 -10.08
N GLU A 170 -15.49 -11.17 -9.21
CA GLU A 170 -15.46 -11.47 -7.78
C GLU A 170 -15.81 -12.94 -7.54
N GLY A 171 -15.02 -13.60 -6.67
CA GLY A 171 -15.17 -15.00 -6.36
C GLY A 171 -14.25 -15.95 -7.16
N PHE A 172 -13.56 -15.46 -8.19
CA PHE A 172 -12.51 -16.22 -8.88
C PHE A 172 -11.13 -15.84 -8.37
N ASP A 173 -10.24 -16.84 -8.22
CA ASP A 173 -8.85 -16.55 -7.87
C ASP A 173 -8.11 -15.96 -9.07
N SER A 174 -7.41 -14.84 -8.84
CA SER A 174 -6.65 -14.14 -9.89
C SER A 174 -5.50 -14.98 -10.45
N ALA A 175 -4.87 -15.83 -9.64
CA ALA A 175 -3.79 -16.69 -10.09
C ALA A 175 -4.33 -17.82 -11.01
N GLU A 176 -5.50 -18.37 -10.70
CA GLU A 176 -6.15 -19.37 -11.56
C GLU A 176 -6.63 -18.74 -12.88
N ALA A 177 -7.22 -17.55 -12.79
CA ALA A 177 -7.63 -16.78 -13.97
C ALA A 177 -6.43 -16.45 -14.89
N GLU A 178 -5.28 -16.10 -14.32
CA GLU A 178 -4.04 -15.84 -15.06
C GLU A 178 -3.53 -17.11 -15.78
N GLN A 179 -3.59 -18.26 -15.14
CA GLN A 179 -3.22 -19.54 -15.78
C GLN A 179 -4.16 -19.87 -16.94
N GLN A 180 -5.48 -19.68 -16.77
CA GLN A 180 -6.46 -19.91 -17.82
C GLN A 180 -6.27 -18.93 -18.98
N LEU A 181 -5.99 -17.66 -18.69
CA LEU A 181 -5.67 -16.62 -19.67
C LEU A 181 -4.41 -16.98 -20.48
N THR A 182 -3.35 -17.37 -19.79
CA THR A 182 -2.09 -17.79 -20.40
C THR A 182 -2.30 -18.99 -21.32
N ARG A 183 -3.08 -19.98 -20.86
CA ARG A 183 -3.41 -21.15 -21.66
C ARG A 183 -4.23 -20.80 -22.92
N LEU A 184 -5.24 -19.96 -22.76
CA LEU A 184 -6.09 -19.50 -23.87
C LEU A 184 -5.26 -18.81 -24.96
N LEU A 185 -4.45 -17.83 -24.58
CA LEU A 185 -3.65 -17.06 -25.54
C LEU A 185 -2.53 -17.92 -26.15
N SER A 186 -1.86 -18.78 -25.38
CA SER A 186 -0.83 -19.68 -25.91
C SER A 186 -1.39 -20.68 -26.94
N LEU A 187 -2.61 -21.18 -26.72
CA LEU A 187 -3.28 -22.05 -27.70
C LEU A 187 -3.66 -21.31 -28.98
N ARG A 188 -4.06 -20.03 -28.88
CA ARG A 188 -4.41 -19.21 -30.04
C ARG A 188 -3.21 -18.78 -30.85
N HIS A 189 -2.11 -18.41 -30.19
CA HIS A 189 -0.88 -17.92 -30.84
C HIS A 189 0.05 -19.08 -31.28
N GLY A 190 -0.15 -20.30 -30.73
CA GLY A 190 0.76 -21.43 -30.96
C GLY A 190 2.13 -21.29 -30.26
N LYS A 191 2.36 -20.19 -29.61
CA LYS A 191 3.58 -19.86 -28.83
C LYS A 191 3.25 -18.91 -27.71
N LYS A 192 4.14 -18.78 -26.72
CA LYS A 192 4.04 -17.75 -25.67
C LYS A 192 4.83 -16.52 -26.12
N ASP A 193 4.15 -15.55 -26.71
CA ASP A 193 4.71 -14.28 -27.21
C ASP A 193 4.12 -13.07 -26.47
N PHE A 194 3.61 -13.31 -25.30
CA PHE A 194 3.05 -12.32 -24.36
C PHE A 194 3.45 -12.66 -22.93
N PHE A 195 3.42 -11.67 -22.04
CA PHE A 195 3.54 -11.85 -20.60
C PHE A 195 2.34 -11.26 -19.87
N THR A 196 2.08 -11.77 -18.68
CA THR A 196 0.98 -11.34 -17.84
C THR A 196 1.51 -10.64 -16.60
N TRP A 197 0.85 -9.55 -16.19
CA TRP A 197 1.13 -8.85 -14.97
C TRP A 197 -0.11 -8.89 -14.07
N ASN A 198 -0.05 -9.69 -13.02
CA ASN A 198 -1.15 -9.84 -12.07
C ASN A 198 -0.94 -8.92 -10.88
N MET A 199 -1.66 -7.79 -10.85
CA MET A 199 -1.57 -6.80 -9.77
C MET A 199 -1.99 -7.37 -8.42
N ASP A 200 -2.99 -8.25 -8.38
CA ASP A 200 -3.45 -8.92 -7.15
C ASP A 200 -2.36 -9.86 -6.58
N GLY A 201 -1.67 -10.58 -7.45
CA GLY A 201 -0.53 -11.42 -7.07
C GLY A 201 0.62 -10.62 -6.47
N VAL A 202 0.91 -9.44 -7.03
CA VAL A 202 1.90 -8.51 -6.48
C VAL A 202 1.47 -8.01 -5.10
N LEU A 203 0.22 -7.56 -4.96
CA LEU A 203 -0.32 -7.08 -3.68
C LEU A 203 -0.29 -8.18 -2.60
N LYS A 204 -0.71 -9.41 -2.92
CA LYS A 204 -0.62 -10.56 -2.00
C LYS A 204 0.82 -10.87 -1.59
N THR A 205 1.78 -10.74 -2.51
CA THR A 205 3.21 -10.94 -2.20
C THR A 205 3.74 -9.85 -1.27
N VAL A 206 3.39 -8.58 -1.52
CA VAL A 206 3.73 -7.45 -0.65
C VAL A 206 3.12 -7.64 0.74
N GLU A 207 1.84 -8.01 0.82
CA GLU A 207 1.16 -8.27 2.09
C GLU A 207 1.83 -9.41 2.88
N LYS A 208 2.15 -10.52 2.21
CA LYS A 208 2.86 -11.65 2.82
C LYS A 208 4.24 -11.24 3.34
N THR A 209 4.99 -10.46 2.57
CA THR A 209 6.30 -9.95 2.96
C THR A 209 6.18 -9.02 4.16
N THR A 210 5.23 -8.09 4.13
CA THR A 210 4.95 -7.17 5.24
C THR A 210 4.58 -7.93 6.51
N ARG A 211 3.72 -8.95 6.40
CA ARG A 211 3.33 -9.79 7.54
C ARG A 211 4.53 -10.57 8.12
N THR A 212 5.42 -11.06 7.26
CA THR A 212 6.65 -11.73 7.70
C THR A 212 7.58 -10.76 8.44
N LEU A 213 7.77 -9.55 7.89
CA LEU A 213 8.55 -8.50 8.55
C LEU A 213 7.95 -8.10 9.90
N GLN A 214 6.63 -7.93 9.98
CA GLN A 214 5.94 -7.65 11.25
C GLN A 214 6.17 -8.75 12.28
N LEU A 215 6.14 -10.02 11.87
CA LEU A 215 6.42 -11.15 12.75
C LEU A 215 7.85 -11.11 13.29
N VAL A 216 8.83 -10.87 12.43
CA VAL A 216 10.25 -10.76 12.83
C VAL A 216 10.45 -9.59 13.79
N LEU A 217 9.89 -8.41 13.48
CA LEU A 217 9.98 -7.23 14.35
C LEU A 217 9.31 -7.48 15.72
N THR A 218 8.16 -8.15 15.73
CA THR A 218 7.48 -8.53 16.96
C THR A 218 8.34 -9.49 17.79
N LEU A 219 8.99 -10.47 17.17
CA LEU A 219 9.89 -11.39 17.85
C LEU A 219 11.07 -10.65 18.50
N VAL A 220 11.70 -9.74 17.76
CA VAL A 220 12.78 -8.89 18.29
C VAL A 220 12.29 -8.04 19.46
N ALA A 221 11.11 -7.46 19.36
CA ALA A 221 10.51 -6.66 20.42
C ALA A 221 10.25 -7.50 21.69
N VAL A 222 9.73 -8.72 21.54
CA VAL A 222 9.49 -9.65 22.67
C VAL A 222 10.81 -10.04 23.34
N ILE A 223 11.84 -10.39 22.57
CA ILE A 223 13.16 -10.71 23.10
C ILE A 223 13.73 -9.51 23.87
N SER A 224 13.66 -8.31 23.29
CA SER A 224 14.12 -7.07 23.94
C SER A 224 13.37 -6.81 25.26
N LEU A 225 12.05 -7.06 25.27
CA LEU A 225 11.22 -6.91 26.45
C LEU A 225 11.61 -7.89 27.56
N VAL A 226 11.90 -9.14 27.20
CA VAL A 226 12.38 -10.18 28.15
C VAL A 226 13.75 -9.79 28.73
N VAL A 227 14.69 -9.37 27.88
CA VAL A 227 16.03 -8.93 28.31
C VAL A 227 15.92 -7.72 29.24
N GLY A 228 15.12 -6.72 28.87
CA GLY A 228 14.84 -5.55 29.71
C GLY A 228 14.16 -5.92 31.04
N GLY A 229 13.22 -6.85 31.01
CA GLY A 229 12.55 -7.38 32.19
C GLY A 229 13.50 -8.11 33.17
N ILE A 230 14.43 -8.92 32.63
CA ILE A 230 15.49 -9.54 33.45
C ILE A 230 16.40 -8.47 34.07
N GLY A 231 16.69 -7.38 33.34
CA GLY A 231 17.39 -6.22 33.87
C GLY A 231 16.69 -5.61 35.07
N VAL A 232 15.37 -5.36 34.98
CA VAL A 232 14.55 -4.87 36.07
C VAL A 232 14.55 -5.84 37.23
N MET A 233 14.37 -7.14 36.97
CA MET A 233 14.40 -8.18 38.04
C MET A 233 15.74 -8.15 38.79
N ASN A 234 16.87 -8.05 38.08
CA ASN A 234 18.18 -8.01 38.71
C ASN A 234 18.38 -6.78 39.61
N ILE A 235 17.96 -5.59 39.11
CA ILE A 235 18.04 -4.34 39.86
C ILE A 235 17.16 -4.45 41.15
N MET A 236 15.96 -5.01 41.00
CA MET A 236 15.06 -5.20 42.15
C MET A 236 15.61 -6.21 43.16
N LEU A 237 16.25 -7.30 42.71
CA LEU A 237 16.91 -8.25 43.62
C LEU A 237 18.03 -7.58 44.41
N VAL A 238 18.86 -6.77 43.78
CA VAL A 238 19.90 -5.98 44.44
C VAL A 238 19.28 -4.99 45.46
N SER A 239 18.24 -4.26 45.02
CA SER A 239 17.53 -3.31 45.90
C SER A 239 16.95 -3.99 47.14
N VAL A 240 16.38 -5.19 46.99
CA VAL A 240 15.86 -6.00 48.13
C VAL A 240 17.01 -6.41 49.07
N THR A 241 18.15 -6.86 48.54
CA THR A 241 19.30 -7.25 49.36
C THR A 241 19.91 -6.08 50.11
N GLU A 242 20.05 -4.91 49.49
CA GLU A 242 20.54 -3.70 50.14
C GLU A 242 19.60 -3.18 51.22
N ARG A 243 18.29 -3.35 51.05
CA ARG A 243 17.25 -2.91 52.03
C ARG A 243 16.78 -4.01 52.96
N THR A 244 17.47 -5.16 53.02
CA THR A 244 17.07 -6.33 53.83
C THR A 244 16.82 -5.95 55.29
N ARG A 245 17.72 -5.17 55.94
CA ARG A 245 17.59 -4.70 57.30
C ARG A 245 16.38 -3.79 57.51
N GLU A 246 16.13 -2.87 56.59
CA GLU A 246 14.98 -1.98 56.61
C GLU A 246 13.66 -2.76 56.54
N ILE A 247 13.58 -3.75 55.64
CA ILE A 247 12.44 -4.67 55.52
C ILE A 247 12.24 -5.45 56.81
N GLY A 248 13.33 -5.99 57.37
CA GLY A 248 13.28 -6.73 58.65
C GLY A 248 12.74 -5.89 59.79
N ILE A 249 13.17 -4.63 59.95
CA ILE A 249 12.65 -3.69 60.95
C ILE A 249 11.16 -3.46 60.76
N ARG A 250 10.70 -3.21 59.54
CA ARG A 250 9.29 -2.97 59.22
C ARG A 250 8.42 -4.19 59.61
N MET A 251 8.90 -5.39 59.24
CA MET A 251 8.19 -6.64 59.58
C MET A 251 8.20 -6.92 61.10
N ALA A 252 9.29 -6.62 61.80
CA ALA A 252 9.37 -6.74 63.26
C ALA A 252 8.41 -5.79 63.99
N VAL A 253 8.11 -4.61 63.47
CA VAL A 253 7.15 -3.64 64.01
C VAL A 253 5.72 -3.94 63.58
N GLY A 254 5.48 -5.01 62.77
CA GLY A 254 4.15 -5.52 62.46
C GLY A 254 3.64 -5.26 61.03
N ALA A 255 4.50 -4.88 60.08
CA ALA A 255 4.12 -4.81 58.69
C ALA A 255 3.79 -6.20 58.14
N ARG A 256 2.71 -6.29 57.34
CA ARG A 256 2.31 -7.55 56.71
C ARG A 256 3.20 -7.84 55.48
N ALA A 257 3.46 -9.12 55.23
CA ALA A 257 4.16 -9.56 54.02
C ALA A 257 3.51 -9.06 52.72
N SER A 258 2.17 -8.90 52.73
CA SER A 258 1.42 -8.31 51.62
C SER A 258 1.78 -6.85 51.32
N ASP A 259 2.07 -6.07 52.35
CA ASP A 259 2.37 -4.66 52.23
C ASP A 259 3.75 -4.47 51.61
N VAL A 260 4.71 -5.29 52.01
CA VAL A 260 6.05 -5.36 51.45
C VAL A 260 5.99 -5.80 49.99
N LEU A 261 5.22 -6.87 49.68
CA LEU A 261 5.02 -7.35 48.32
C LEU A 261 4.46 -6.25 47.41
N GLN A 262 3.39 -5.57 47.84
CA GLN A 262 2.76 -4.50 47.07
C GLN A 262 3.72 -3.33 46.83
N GLN A 263 4.48 -2.93 47.84
CA GLN A 263 5.43 -1.83 47.74
C GLN A 263 6.46 -2.11 46.64
N PHE A 264 7.14 -3.25 46.66
CA PHE A 264 8.16 -3.61 45.68
C PHE A 264 7.57 -3.85 44.31
N LEU A 265 6.34 -4.38 44.22
CA LEU A 265 5.66 -4.57 42.94
C LEU A 265 5.29 -3.23 42.29
N ILE A 266 4.79 -2.27 43.10
CA ILE A 266 4.51 -0.91 42.59
C ILE A 266 5.80 -0.23 42.13
N GLU A 267 6.91 -0.38 42.88
CA GLU A 267 8.21 0.19 42.50
C GLU A 267 8.68 -0.37 41.18
N ALA A 268 8.58 -1.68 40.93
CA ALA A 268 8.93 -2.32 39.66
C ALA A 268 8.04 -1.82 38.49
N VAL A 269 6.72 -1.72 38.71
CA VAL A 269 5.78 -1.22 37.72
C VAL A 269 6.06 0.24 37.38
N LEU A 270 6.35 1.09 38.38
CA LEU A 270 6.68 2.50 38.14
C LEU A 270 7.95 2.66 37.31
N VAL A 271 9.00 1.89 37.61
CA VAL A 271 10.24 1.88 36.80
C VAL A 271 9.94 1.52 35.36
N CYS A 272 9.14 0.48 35.11
CA CYS A 272 8.75 0.05 33.77
C CYS A 272 7.88 1.10 33.06
N LEU A 273 6.96 1.75 33.76
CA LEU A 273 6.12 2.82 33.20
C LEU A 273 6.93 4.04 32.79
N VAL A 274 7.88 4.46 33.64
CA VAL A 274 8.80 5.56 33.31
C VAL A 274 9.65 5.21 32.10
N GLY A 275 10.23 3.98 32.08
CA GLY A 275 10.96 3.48 30.93
C GLY A 275 10.12 3.42 29.65
N GLY A 276 8.87 2.95 29.77
CA GLY A 276 7.92 2.92 28.66
C GLY A 276 7.56 4.32 28.14
N ALA A 277 7.33 5.28 29.02
CA ALA A 277 7.08 6.68 28.64
C ALA A 277 8.28 7.29 27.92
N LEU A 278 9.49 7.07 28.41
CA LEU A 278 10.73 7.52 27.76
C LEU A 278 10.91 6.85 26.39
N GLY A 279 10.64 5.56 26.28
CA GLY A 279 10.69 4.82 25.00
C GLY A 279 9.69 5.37 23.97
N ILE A 280 8.45 5.63 24.38
CA ILE A 280 7.43 6.25 23.51
C ILE A 280 7.88 7.65 23.08
N THR A 281 8.37 8.47 24.00
CA THR A 281 8.84 9.83 23.71
C THR A 281 9.99 9.81 22.71
N LEU A 282 10.96 8.91 22.90
CA LEU A 282 12.08 8.75 21.99
C LEU A 282 11.62 8.29 20.60
N SER A 283 10.69 7.34 20.53
CA SER A 283 10.11 6.87 19.27
C SER A 283 9.40 7.99 18.50
N LEU A 284 8.62 8.82 19.19
CA LEU A 284 7.93 9.97 18.61
C LEU A 284 8.94 11.01 18.09
N LEU A 285 10.02 11.25 18.83
CA LEU A 285 11.06 12.20 18.46
C LEU A 285 11.83 11.74 17.21
N ILE A 286 12.17 10.45 17.14
CA ILE A 286 12.81 9.85 15.96
C ILE A 286 11.88 9.94 14.75
N ALA A 287 10.60 9.61 14.91
CA ALA A 287 9.63 9.67 13.82
C ALA A 287 9.44 11.10 13.31
N PHE A 288 9.37 12.09 14.20
CA PHE A 288 9.26 13.50 13.84
C PHE A 288 10.52 13.98 13.08
N THR A 289 11.71 13.59 13.53
CA THR A 289 12.95 13.93 12.82
C THR A 289 13.04 13.29 11.45
N LEU A 290 12.65 12.01 11.30
CA LEU A 290 12.61 11.35 10.00
C LEU A 290 11.64 12.02 9.04
N GLN A 291 10.47 12.43 9.51
CA GLN A 291 9.48 13.13 8.68
C GLN A 291 9.99 14.51 8.20
N LEU A 292 10.85 15.18 9.00
CA LEU A 292 11.46 16.45 8.61
C LEU A 292 12.50 16.27 7.50
N PHE A 293 13.28 15.18 7.53
CA PHE A 293 14.35 14.92 6.55
C PHE A 293 13.87 14.17 5.30
N LEU A 294 12.76 13.45 5.38
CA LEU A 294 12.18 12.62 4.30
C LEU A 294 10.72 13.06 4.02
N PRO A 295 10.51 14.23 3.39
CA PRO A 295 9.17 14.67 3.03
C PRO A 295 8.58 13.71 1.99
N GLY A 296 7.59 12.94 2.37
CA GLY A 296 6.94 11.88 1.56
C GLY A 296 6.70 10.59 2.35
N TRP A 297 7.28 10.46 3.54
CA TRP A 297 6.98 9.36 4.47
C TRP A 297 5.95 9.83 5.50
N GLU A 298 4.71 9.46 5.30
CA GLU A 298 3.67 9.68 6.30
C GLU A 298 3.79 8.60 7.39
N ILE A 299 4.44 8.96 8.49
CA ILE A 299 4.53 8.07 9.67
C ILE A 299 3.26 8.27 10.49
N GLY A 300 2.29 7.36 10.29
CA GLY A 300 1.05 7.36 11.06
C GLY A 300 1.26 6.75 12.44
N PHE A 301 0.88 7.50 13.49
CA PHE A 301 0.83 6.97 14.85
C PHE A 301 -0.55 6.36 15.13
N SER A 302 -0.57 5.09 15.54
CA SER A 302 -1.80 4.44 16.00
C SER A 302 -1.94 4.65 17.52
N PRO A 303 -3.01 5.31 17.99
CA PRO A 303 -3.30 5.44 19.42
C PRO A 303 -3.39 4.08 20.12
N LEU A 304 -3.88 3.06 19.41
CA LEU A 304 -3.96 1.69 19.90
C LEU A 304 -2.56 1.11 20.17
N ALA A 305 -1.58 1.38 19.28
CA ALA A 305 -0.21 0.91 19.46
C ALA A 305 0.45 1.54 20.70
N LEU A 306 0.20 2.82 20.95
CA LEU A 306 0.67 3.51 22.16
C LEU A 306 0.06 2.89 23.44
N LEU A 307 -1.24 2.63 23.44
CA LEU A 307 -1.92 1.97 24.55
C LEU A 307 -1.36 0.57 24.82
N LEU A 308 -1.16 -0.22 23.74
CA LEU A 308 -0.56 -1.56 23.85
C LEU A 308 0.87 -1.50 24.41
N ALA A 309 1.68 -0.52 23.99
CA ALA A 309 3.03 -0.33 24.53
C ALA A 309 3.00 -0.08 26.05
N PHE A 310 2.10 0.77 26.53
CA PHE A 310 1.89 1.02 27.96
C PHE A 310 1.44 -0.22 28.72
N LEU A 311 0.50 -0.99 28.17
CA LEU A 311 0.05 -2.25 28.75
C LEU A 311 1.18 -3.29 28.83
N CYS A 312 1.96 -3.45 27.75
CA CYS A 312 3.11 -4.35 27.73
C CYS A 312 4.15 -3.96 28.78
N SER A 313 4.43 -2.66 28.94
CA SER A 313 5.35 -2.14 29.96
C SER A 313 4.87 -2.48 31.39
N THR A 314 3.57 -2.28 31.65
CA THR A 314 2.95 -2.61 32.93
C THR A 314 3.04 -4.12 33.22
N VAL A 315 2.67 -4.95 32.24
CA VAL A 315 2.73 -6.42 32.38
C VAL A 315 4.16 -6.89 32.65
N THR A 316 5.15 -6.31 31.93
CA THR A 316 6.56 -6.61 32.17
C THR A 316 6.98 -6.27 33.60
N GLY A 317 6.60 -5.08 34.11
CA GLY A 317 6.86 -4.68 35.49
C GLY A 317 6.28 -5.66 36.49
N ILE A 318 5.05 -6.13 36.26
CA ILE A 318 4.40 -7.11 37.14
C ILE A 318 5.11 -8.47 37.07
N LEU A 319 5.37 -9.00 35.87
CA LEU A 319 5.95 -10.33 35.69
C LEU A 319 7.37 -10.43 36.27
N PHE A 320 8.23 -9.48 35.95
CA PHE A 320 9.63 -9.51 36.39
C PHE A 320 9.84 -8.90 37.79
N GLY A 321 8.94 -8.04 38.27
CA GLY A 321 8.96 -7.50 39.60
C GLY A 321 8.40 -8.44 40.65
N TRP A 322 7.55 -9.42 40.27
CA TRP A 322 6.88 -10.29 41.21
C TRP A 322 7.83 -11.21 41.99
N LEU A 323 8.83 -11.78 41.31
CA LEU A 323 9.79 -12.69 41.97
C LEU A 323 10.63 -11.98 43.07
N PRO A 324 11.28 -10.82 42.77
CA PRO A 324 11.98 -10.05 43.80
C PRO A 324 11.06 -9.58 44.95
N ALA A 325 9.87 -9.08 44.62
CA ALA A 325 8.89 -8.62 45.59
C ALA A 325 8.44 -9.76 46.53
N ARG A 326 8.22 -10.96 45.98
CA ARG A 326 7.88 -12.16 46.77
C ARG A 326 9.04 -12.58 47.68
N ASN A 327 10.28 -12.50 47.22
CA ASN A 327 11.46 -12.80 48.02
C ASN A 327 11.59 -11.82 49.19
N ALA A 328 11.38 -10.53 48.98
CA ALA A 328 11.35 -9.50 49.99
C ALA A 328 10.27 -9.77 51.06
N ALA A 329 9.06 -10.14 50.62
CA ALA A 329 7.91 -10.42 51.50
C ALA A 329 8.06 -11.70 52.35
N ARG A 330 9.03 -12.58 52.03
CA ARG A 330 9.29 -13.84 52.75
C ARG A 330 10.54 -13.80 53.61
N LEU A 331 11.17 -12.64 53.77
CA LEU A 331 12.33 -12.50 54.67
C LEU A 331 11.91 -12.75 56.11
N ASP A 332 12.71 -13.56 56.80
CA ASP A 332 12.55 -13.72 58.26
C ASP A 332 13.11 -12.47 58.96
N PRO A 333 12.32 -11.77 59.80
CA PRO A 333 12.77 -10.57 60.51
C PRO A 333 14.04 -10.80 61.34
N VAL A 334 14.17 -12.00 61.95
CA VAL A 334 15.32 -12.34 62.77
C VAL A 334 16.58 -12.47 61.95
N ASP A 335 16.50 -13.20 60.80
CA ASP A 335 17.63 -13.36 59.89
C ASP A 335 18.00 -12.03 59.17
N ALA A 336 17.00 -11.19 58.89
CA ALA A 336 17.20 -9.89 58.26
C ALA A 336 17.92 -8.88 59.17
N LEU A 337 17.75 -9.00 60.50
CA LEU A 337 18.41 -8.15 61.47
C LEU A 337 19.79 -8.68 61.92
N ALA A 338 20.06 -9.98 61.70
CA ALA A 338 21.34 -10.63 62.02
C ALA A 338 22.43 -10.50 60.93
N ARG A 339 22.04 -10.04 59.72
CA ARG A 339 23.02 -9.78 58.63
C ARG A 339 23.63 -8.39 58.78
N GLU A 340 24.95 -8.36 59.03
CA GLU A 340 25.78 -7.14 58.96
C GLU A 340 25.98 -6.68 57.52
#